data_f9f634f231aa3730f0ac3ba8db227134
#
_entry.id   f9f634f231aa3730f0ac3ba8db227134
#
_cell.length_a   1.000
_cell.length_b   1.000
_cell.length_c   1.000
_cell.angle_alpha   90.00
_cell.angle_beta   90.00
_cell.angle_gamma   90.00
#
_symmetry.space_group_name_H-M   'P 1'
#
loop_
_entity.id
_entity.type
_entity.pdbx_description
1 polymer ?
#
loop_
_entity_poly.entity_id
_entity_poly.type
_entity_poly.pdbx_seq_one_letter_code
_entity_poly.pdbx_strand_id
1 'polypeptide(L)'
;MRSWLSKNRHVYWLLGLIALALAYFVTQHLGLRYHVVHLPLDDRIPFCPVFVVFYILWYFYVPGCMLWACLRAKDVFCRQAAALFSGALLCVAVFVLYPTCIDFRPAADGTGVFLALCRLIYAHDAPVNVFPSLHCYEALVLHLVTFRTPPLRARKALRLASFVLVLLICLSTLLVKQHSAADLIAGCALAVAAHSLTTYLFSKRRSHHDHTTV
;
A
#
# COMPACT_ATOMS: atom_id res chain seq x y z
N MET A 1 -17.08 5.75 26.78
CA MET A 1 -16.64 5.92 25.38
C MET A 1 -15.84 7.20 25.16
N ARG A 2 -16.34 8.40 25.54
CA ARG A 2 -15.59 9.69 25.39
C ARG A 2 -14.22 9.70 26.11
N SER A 3 -14.12 9.14 27.31
CA SER A 3 -12.85 9.08 28.08
C SER A 3 -11.79 8.16 27.44
N TRP A 4 -12.21 7.08 26.76
CA TRP A 4 -11.30 6.18 26.06
C TRP A 4 -10.76 6.85 24.77
N LEU A 5 -11.63 7.49 23.99
CA LEU A 5 -11.24 8.22 22.77
C LEU A 5 -10.29 9.37 23.07
N SER A 6 -10.50 10.11 24.19
CA SER A 6 -9.60 11.20 24.57
C SER A 6 -8.18 10.71 24.90
N LYS A 7 -8.04 9.51 25.45
CA LYS A 7 -6.74 8.84 25.72
C LYS A 7 -6.13 8.20 24.46
N ASN A 8 -6.95 7.89 23.44
CA ASN A 8 -6.53 7.18 22.23
C ASN A 8 -6.77 8.01 20.96
N ARG A 9 -6.41 9.30 21.01
CA ARG A 9 -6.59 10.23 19.85
C ARG A 9 -5.94 9.74 18.55
N HIS A 10 -4.93 8.89 18.64
CA HIS A 10 -4.28 8.30 17.46
C HIS A 10 -5.26 7.49 16.58
N VAL A 11 -6.36 6.97 17.14
CA VAL A 11 -7.39 6.23 16.40
C VAL A 11 -8.07 7.11 15.33
N TYR A 12 -8.09 8.44 15.50
CA TYR A 12 -8.63 9.34 14.47
C TYR A 12 -7.90 9.30 13.13
N TRP A 13 -6.64 8.83 13.11
CA TRP A 13 -5.94 8.58 11.85
C TRP A 13 -6.65 7.58 10.94
N LEU A 14 -7.39 6.61 11.53
CA LEU A 14 -8.18 5.65 10.75
C LEU A 14 -9.27 6.34 9.92
N LEU A 15 -9.87 7.42 10.42
CA LEU A 15 -10.87 8.18 9.66
C LEU A 15 -10.25 8.84 8.43
N GLY A 16 -9.03 9.38 8.55
CA GLY A 16 -8.29 9.93 7.43
C GLY A 16 -7.93 8.88 6.37
N LEU A 17 -7.51 7.69 6.81
CA LEU A 17 -7.21 6.58 5.90
C LEU A 17 -8.47 6.05 5.19
N ILE A 18 -9.59 5.95 5.91
CA ILE A 18 -10.89 5.60 5.30
C ILE A 18 -11.30 6.64 4.27
N ALA A 19 -11.14 7.94 4.58
CA ALA A 19 -11.46 9.01 3.62
C ALA A 19 -10.60 8.93 2.36
N LEU A 20 -9.30 8.59 2.47
CA LEU A 20 -8.42 8.37 1.32
C LEU A 20 -8.81 7.13 0.51
N ALA A 21 -9.20 6.03 1.16
CA ALA A 21 -9.69 4.85 0.48
C ALA A 21 -10.97 5.16 -0.31
N LEU A 22 -11.90 5.91 0.28
CA LEU A 22 -13.11 6.37 -0.42
C LEU A 22 -12.77 7.30 -1.58
N ALA A 23 -11.82 8.23 -1.40
CA ALA A 23 -11.35 9.09 -2.48
C ALA A 23 -10.76 8.28 -3.64
N TYR A 24 -9.97 7.23 -3.37
CA TYR A 24 -9.48 6.31 -4.39
C TYR A 24 -10.63 5.68 -5.20
N PHE A 25 -11.65 5.13 -4.53
CA PHE A 25 -12.81 4.57 -5.24
C PHE A 25 -13.57 5.60 -6.07
N VAL A 26 -13.71 6.83 -5.57
CA VAL A 26 -14.33 7.91 -6.33
C VAL A 26 -13.54 8.23 -7.60
N THR A 27 -12.20 8.29 -7.53
CA THR A 27 -11.37 8.61 -8.70
C THR A 27 -11.49 7.59 -9.83
N GLN A 28 -11.82 6.32 -9.53
CA GLN A 28 -12.07 5.29 -10.56
C GLN A 28 -13.32 5.56 -11.41
N HIS A 29 -14.27 6.36 -10.91
CA HIS A 29 -15.57 6.61 -11.55
C HIS A 29 -15.70 8.02 -12.13
N LEU A 30 -14.64 8.82 -12.12
CA LEU A 30 -14.68 10.20 -12.61
C LEU A 30 -14.76 10.34 -14.15
N GLY A 31 -14.66 9.24 -14.90
CA GLY A 31 -14.72 9.26 -16.37
C GLY A 31 -13.61 10.09 -17.02
N LEU A 32 -12.44 10.13 -16.42
CA LEU A 32 -11.30 10.92 -16.87
C LEU A 32 -10.67 10.34 -18.14
N ARG A 33 -9.89 11.16 -18.86
CA ARG A 33 -9.05 10.66 -19.94
C ARG A 33 -7.80 10.02 -19.34
N TYR A 34 -7.61 8.72 -19.59
CA TYR A 34 -6.49 7.97 -19.04
C TYR A 34 -5.31 7.93 -19.98
N HIS A 35 -4.11 8.05 -19.40
CA HIS A 35 -2.83 7.80 -20.06
C HIS A 35 -2.44 6.33 -19.87
N VAL A 36 -2.17 5.64 -20.98
CA VAL A 36 -1.74 4.23 -20.94
C VAL A 36 -0.33 4.13 -20.39
N VAL A 37 -0.15 3.32 -19.36
CA VAL A 37 1.16 2.93 -18.81
C VAL A 37 1.48 1.53 -19.30
N HIS A 38 2.39 1.41 -20.24
CA HIS A 38 2.80 0.15 -20.87
C HIS A 38 4.27 0.22 -21.23
N LEU A 39 5.07 -0.69 -20.67
CA LEU A 39 6.49 -0.85 -21.00
C LEU A 39 6.69 -2.13 -21.83
N PRO A 40 7.70 -2.18 -22.72
CA PRO A 40 8.03 -3.42 -23.44
C PRO A 40 8.36 -4.61 -22.53
N LEU A 41 8.70 -4.34 -21.27
CA LEU A 41 8.90 -5.36 -20.24
C LEU A 41 7.59 -6.03 -19.85
N ASP A 42 6.48 -5.30 -19.85
CA ASP A 42 5.17 -5.82 -19.43
C ASP A 42 4.66 -6.94 -20.35
N ASP A 43 5.03 -6.88 -21.65
CA ASP A 43 4.70 -7.93 -22.61
C ASP A 43 5.46 -9.25 -22.35
N ARG A 44 6.65 -9.16 -21.75
CA ARG A 44 7.49 -10.33 -21.42
C ARG A 44 7.10 -10.99 -20.11
N ILE A 45 6.37 -10.30 -19.23
CA ILE A 45 5.90 -10.85 -17.97
C ILE A 45 4.69 -11.74 -18.25
N PRO A 46 4.72 -13.04 -17.90
CA PRO A 46 3.59 -13.93 -18.16
C PRO A 46 2.40 -13.61 -17.24
N PHE A 47 1.18 -13.89 -17.73
CA PHE A 47 0.01 -13.95 -16.86
C PHE A 47 0.03 -15.27 -16.06
N CYS A 48 0.03 -15.16 -14.73
CA CYS A 48 0.10 -16.30 -13.82
C CYS A 48 -1.01 -16.23 -12.77
N PRO A 49 -2.20 -16.82 -13.01
CA PRO A 49 -3.37 -16.65 -12.16
C PRO A 49 -3.18 -17.10 -10.70
N VAL A 50 -2.32 -18.07 -10.42
CA VAL A 50 -2.06 -18.53 -9.05
C VAL A 50 -1.56 -17.40 -8.13
N PHE A 51 -0.90 -16.39 -8.68
CA PHE A 51 -0.41 -15.24 -7.92
C PHE A 51 -1.54 -14.33 -7.39
N VAL A 52 -2.77 -14.52 -7.85
CA VAL A 52 -3.94 -13.81 -7.29
C VAL A 52 -4.08 -14.03 -5.77
N VAL A 53 -3.60 -15.15 -5.24
CA VAL A 53 -3.59 -15.42 -3.79
C VAL A 53 -2.76 -14.36 -3.05
N PHE A 54 -1.57 -14.04 -3.56
CA PHE A 54 -0.71 -13.02 -2.95
C PHE A 54 -1.28 -11.61 -3.13
N TYR A 55 -1.96 -11.35 -4.24
CA TYR A 55 -2.70 -10.11 -4.46
C TYR A 55 -3.79 -9.93 -3.39
N ILE A 56 -4.58 -10.96 -3.14
CA ILE A 56 -5.63 -10.98 -2.12
C ILE A 56 -5.04 -10.84 -0.71
N LEU A 57 -3.87 -11.42 -0.44
CA LEU A 57 -3.21 -11.30 0.86
C LEU A 57 -2.87 -9.85 1.24
N TRP A 58 -2.72 -8.94 0.28
CA TRP A 58 -2.57 -7.51 0.56
C TRP A 58 -3.77 -6.94 1.35
N TYR A 59 -5.01 -7.32 1.02
CA TYR A 59 -6.22 -6.89 1.74
C TYR A 59 -6.24 -7.31 3.22
N PHE A 60 -5.45 -8.30 3.60
CA PHE A 60 -5.29 -8.74 5.00
C PHE A 60 -4.00 -8.20 5.63
N TYR A 61 -2.94 -8.09 4.84
CA TYR A 61 -1.63 -7.64 5.32
C TYR A 61 -1.68 -6.18 5.79
N VAL A 62 -2.24 -5.30 4.99
CA VAL A 62 -2.32 -3.86 5.30
C VAL A 62 -3.13 -3.62 6.58
N PRO A 63 -4.41 -4.01 6.67
CA PRO A 63 -5.18 -3.79 7.90
C PRO A 63 -4.65 -4.61 9.09
N GLY A 64 -4.07 -5.79 8.85
CA GLY A 64 -3.47 -6.60 9.92
C GLY A 64 -2.28 -5.92 10.59
N CYS A 65 -1.36 -5.34 9.80
CA CYS A 65 -0.24 -4.55 10.32
C CYS A 65 -0.73 -3.32 11.10
N MET A 66 -1.71 -2.61 10.56
CA MET A 66 -2.29 -1.41 11.19
C MET A 66 -3.02 -1.75 12.49
N LEU A 67 -3.85 -2.80 12.49
CA LEU A 67 -4.58 -3.25 13.67
C LEU A 67 -3.64 -3.70 14.78
N TRP A 68 -2.63 -4.51 14.44
CA TRP A 68 -1.61 -4.94 15.41
C TRP A 68 -0.93 -3.73 16.05
N ALA A 69 -0.48 -2.77 15.26
CA ALA A 69 0.21 -1.59 15.76
C ALA A 69 -0.71 -0.69 16.59
N CYS A 70 -1.96 -0.51 16.16
CA CYS A 70 -2.97 0.26 16.89
C CYS A 70 -3.19 -0.29 18.30
N LEU A 71 -3.23 -1.63 18.45
CA LEU A 71 -3.50 -2.30 19.72
C LEU A 71 -2.26 -2.48 20.61
N ARG A 72 -1.06 -2.58 20.03
CA ARG A 72 0.14 -3.05 20.74
C ARG A 72 1.34 -2.08 20.71
N ALA A 73 1.35 -1.13 19.76
CA ALA A 73 2.53 -0.29 19.51
C ALA A 73 2.14 1.08 18.93
N LYS A 74 1.56 1.93 19.77
CA LYS A 74 1.03 3.25 19.41
C LYS A 74 2.00 4.09 18.56
N ASP A 75 3.28 4.12 18.93
CA ASP A 75 4.29 4.89 18.17
C ASP A 75 4.50 4.33 16.76
N VAL A 76 4.48 2.99 16.62
CA VAL A 76 4.54 2.33 15.32
C VAL A 76 3.29 2.66 14.51
N PHE A 77 2.11 2.60 15.12
CA PHE A 77 0.85 2.97 14.48
C PHE A 77 0.86 4.41 13.96
N CYS A 78 1.28 5.38 14.77
CA CYS A 78 1.34 6.78 14.34
C CYS A 78 2.31 6.99 13.16
N ARG A 79 3.42 6.26 13.13
CA ARG A 79 4.38 6.28 12.01
C ARG A 79 3.79 5.62 10.75
N GLN A 80 3.13 4.47 10.92
CA GLN A 80 2.42 3.80 9.82
C GLN A 80 1.36 4.72 9.22
N ALA A 81 0.50 5.30 10.08
CA ALA A 81 -0.58 6.17 9.65
C ALA A 81 -0.05 7.43 8.93
N ALA A 82 1.00 8.07 9.45
CA ALA A 82 1.61 9.22 8.81
C ALA A 82 2.23 8.88 7.45
N ALA A 83 2.94 7.75 7.36
CA ALA A 83 3.51 7.29 6.10
C ALA A 83 2.41 6.94 5.09
N LEU A 84 1.43 6.10 5.46
CA LEU A 84 0.33 5.72 4.58
C LEU A 84 -0.45 6.94 4.09
N PHE A 85 -0.81 7.86 5.00
CA PHE A 85 -1.58 9.03 4.65
C PHE A 85 -0.84 9.93 3.65
N SER A 86 0.45 10.22 3.89
CA SER A 86 1.23 11.11 3.02
C SER A 86 1.39 10.54 1.60
N GLY A 87 1.68 9.26 1.47
CA GLY A 87 1.87 8.66 0.14
C GLY A 87 0.54 8.36 -0.57
N ALA A 88 -0.49 7.90 0.15
CA ALA A 88 -1.81 7.70 -0.45
C ALA A 88 -2.40 9.04 -0.93
N LEU A 89 -2.21 10.13 -0.18
CA LEU A 89 -2.61 11.47 -0.61
C LEU A 89 -1.90 11.87 -1.91
N LEU A 90 -0.60 11.60 -2.01
CA LEU A 90 0.16 11.87 -3.24
C LEU A 90 -0.34 11.01 -4.40
N CYS A 91 -0.61 9.70 -4.18
CA CYS A 91 -1.17 8.84 -5.22
C CYS A 91 -2.54 9.35 -5.69
N VAL A 92 -3.44 9.69 -4.78
CA VAL A 92 -4.77 10.25 -5.14
C VAL A 92 -4.62 11.56 -5.92
N ALA A 93 -3.68 12.43 -5.54
CA ALA A 93 -3.39 13.64 -6.31
C ALA A 93 -2.92 13.32 -7.74
N VAL A 94 -2.04 12.32 -7.90
CA VAL A 94 -1.61 11.85 -9.23
C VAL A 94 -2.79 11.28 -10.02
N PHE A 95 -3.64 10.45 -9.40
CA PHE A 95 -4.80 9.85 -10.08
C PHE A 95 -5.81 10.88 -10.60
N VAL A 96 -5.91 12.03 -9.95
CA VAL A 96 -6.77 13.13 -10.40
C VAL A 96 -6.09 14.00 -11.46
N LEU A 97 -4.80 14.34 -11.27
CA LEU A 97 -4.08 15.26 -12.12
C LEU A 97 -3.50 14.59 -13.38
N TYR A 98 -3.14 13.32 -13.28
CA TYR A 98 -2.59 12.51 -14.36
C TYR A 98 -3.14 11.09 -14.29
N PRO A 99 -4.43 10.89 -14.59
CA PRO A 99 -5.07 9.58 -14.51
C PRO A 99 -4.44 8.59 -15.49
N THR A 100 -4.19 7.37 -15.01
CA THR A 100 -3.47 6.34 -15.76
C THR A 100 -4.27 5.06 -15.85
N CYS A 101 -4.01 4.26 -16.90
CA CYS A 101 -4.59 2.92 -17.07
C CYS A 101 -3.56 1.97 -17.68
N ILE A 102 -3.88 0.67 -17.67
CA ILE A 102 -3.18 -0.37 -18.45
C ILE A 102 -4.12 -0.93 -19.51
N ASP A 103 -3.56 -1.42 -20.61
CA ASP A 103 -4.27 -1.94 -21.79
C ASP A 103 -3.98 -3.43 -22.09
N PHE A 104 -3.15 -4.08 -21.26
CA PHE A 104 -2.66 -5.46 -21.49
C PHE A 104 -3.26 -6.49 -20.50
N ARG A 105 -4.38 -6.17 -19.84
CA ARG A 105 -5.06 -7.10 -18.92
C ARG A 105 -5.80 -8.18 -19.72
N PRO A 106 -5.51 -9.48 -19.51
CA PRO A 106 -6.24 -10.56 -20.20
C PRO A 106 -7.65 -10.74 -19.64
N ALA A 107 -8.53 -11.33 -20.43
CA ALA A 107 -9.92 -11.62 -20.02
C ALA A 107 -10.05 -12.63 -18.87
N ALA A 108 -8.97 -13.36 -18.53
CA ALA A 108 -8.94 -14.44 -17.53
C ALA A 108 -9.96 -15.56 -17.84
N ASP A 109 -10.10 -15.91 -19.13
CA ASP A 109 -11.00 -16.93 -19.62
C ASP A 109 -10.57 -18.35 -19.18
N GLY A 110 -11.55 -19.27 -19.15
CA GLY A 110 -11.32 -20.64 -18.78
C GLY A 110 -11.89 -21.00 -17.39
N THR A 111 -11.63 -22.24 -16.99
CA THR A 111 -12.11 -22.84 -15.73
C THR A 111 -10.99 -22.95 -14.71
N GLY A 112 -11.35 -22.85 -13.43
CA GLY A 112 -10.41 -23.00 -12.32
C GLY A 112 -10.53 -21.89 -11.29
N VAL A 113 -10.19 -22.22 -10.04
CA VAL A 113 -10.37 -21.35 -8.88
C VAL A 113 -9.55 -20.07 -8.99
N PHE A 114 -8.32 -20.13 -9.48
CA PHE A 114 -7.45 -18.95 -9.58
C PHE A 114 -7.94 -17.97 -10.67
N LEU A 115 -8.43 -18.49 -11.80
CA LEU A 115 -9.04 -17.66 -12.84
C LEU A 115 -10.35 -17.02 -12.34
N ALA A 116 -11.17 -17.76 -11.59
CA ALA A 116 -12.38 -17.21 -10.96
C ALA A 116 -12.02 -16.09 -9.98
N LEU A 117 -10.96 -16.24 -9.17
CA LEU A 117 -10.47 -15.19 -8.28
C LEU A 117 -9.92 -13.99 -9.06
N CYS A 118 -9.18 -14.21 -10.16
CA CYS A 118 -8.74 -13.11 -11.03
C CYS A 118 -9.94 -12.33 -11.58
N ARG A 119 -10.97 -13.01 -12.09
CA ARG A 119 -12.20 -12.34 -12.56
C ARG A 119 -12.89 -11.55 -11.45
N LEU A 120 -12.93 -12.09 -10.22
CA LEU A 120 -13.48 -11.38 -9.07
C LEU A 120 -12.70 -10.08 -8.79
N ILE A 121 -11.37 -10.15 -8.77
CA ILE A 121 -10.52 -8.96 -8.61
C ILE A 121 -10.75 -7.99 -9.75
N TYR A 122 -10.75 -8.44 -10.99
CA TYR A 122 -10.94 -7.58 -12.17
C TYR A 122 -12.30 -6.86 -12.20
N ALA A 123 -13.34 -7.46 -11.59
CA ALA A 123 -14.65 -6.86 -11.48
C ALA A 123 -14.73 -5.74 -10.44
N HIS A 124 -13.86 -5.77 -9.41
CA HIS A 124 -13.88 -4.81 -8.30
C HIS A 124 -12.73 -3.79 -8.35
N ASP A 125 -11.65 -4.12 -9.05
CA ASP A 125 -10.46 -3.29 -9.19
C ASP A 125 -10.21 -3.02 -10.67
N ALA A 126 -10.70 -1.88 -11.11
CA ALA A 126 -10.62 -1.45 -12.51
C ALA A 126 -9.16 -1.23 -12.94
N PRO A 127 -8.80 -1.38 -14.25
CA PRO A 127 -7.44 -1.19 -14.74
C PRO A 127 -7.07 0.29 -14.90
N VAL A 128 -7.46 1.12 -13.93
CA VAL A 128 -7.28 2.58 -13.94
C VAL A 128 -6.65 3.04 -12.63
N ASN A 129 -6.07 4.25 -12.64
CA ASN A 129 -5.35 4.80 -11.48
C ASN A 129 -4.21 3.88 -11.02
N VAL A 130 -3.44 3.40 -11.99
CA VAL A 130 -2.43 2.36 -11.77
C VAL A 130 -1.08 2.93 -11.31
N PHE A 131 -0.74 4.17 -11.67
CA PHE A 131 0.56 4.78 -11.38
C PHE A 131 0.45 5.93 -10.36
N PRO A 132 1.24 5.90 -9.25
CA PRO A 132 2.07 4.79 -8.74
C PRO A 132 1.20 3.67 -8.13
N SER A 133 1.72 2.42 -8.07
CA SER A 133 0.99 1.31 -7.46
C SER A 133 0.81 1.50 -5.95
N LEU A 134 -0.45 1.67 -5.50
CA LEU A 134 -0.79 1.69 -4.08
C LEU A 134 -0.51 0.35 -3.40
N HIS A 135 -0.75 -0.78 -4.06
CA HIS A 135 -0.46 -2.11 -3.53
C HIS A 135 1.02 -2.26 -3.13
N CYS A 136 1.93 -1.89 -4.03
CA CYS A 136 3.37 -1.94 -3.79
C CYS A 136 3.80 -0.92 -2.73
N TYR A 137 3.25 0.29 -2.81
CA TYR A 137 3.51 1.35 -1.85
C TYR A 137 3.15 0.94 -0.43
N GLU A 138 1.88 0.57 -0.21
CA GLU A 138 1.36 0.28 1.13
C GLU A 138 2.00 -0.96 1.74
N ALA A 139 2.16 -2.03 0.96
CA ALA A 139 2.82 -3.24 1.43
C ALA A 139 4.26 -2.96 1.89
N LEU A 140 5.05 -2.25 1.08
CA LEU A 140 6.44 -1.99 1.38
C LEU A 140 6.62 -0.97 2.50
N VAL A 141 5.87 0.14 2.51
CA VAL A 141 6.01 1.16 3.55
C VAL A 141 5.63 0.62 4.92
N LEU A 142 4.58 -0.21 5.01
CA LEU A 142 4.21 -0.86 6.27
C LEU A 142 5.28 -1.84 6.75
N HIS A 143 5.86 -2.63 5.85
CA HIS A 143 7.01 -3.47 6.20
C HIS A 143 8.16 -2.64 6.78
N LEU A 144 8.57 -1.59 6.09
CA LEU A 144 9.69 -0.74 6.50
C LEU A 144 9.43 -0.08 7.86
N VAL A 145 8.26 0.50 8.07
CA VAL A 145 7.92 1.15 9.35
C VAL A 145 7.81 0.14 10.48
N THR A 146 7.11 -0.99 10.26
CA THR A 146 6.83 -1.98 11.30
C THR A 146 8.10 -2.68 11.77
N PHE A 147 8.93 -3.15 10.83
CA PHE A 147 10.05 -4.03 11.16
C PHE A 147 11.40 -3.32 11.32
N ARG A 148 11.47 -2.02 11.09
CA ARG A 148 12.63 -1.19 11.46
C ARG A 148 12.46 -0.47 12.79
N THR A 149 11.25 -0.51 13.38
CA THR A 149 10.93 0.13 14.68
C THR A 149 10.85 -0.93 15.78
N PRO A 150 11.38 -0.67 17.00
CA PRO A 150 11.12 -1.55 18.15
C PRO A 150 9.61 -1.69 18.39
N PRO A 151 9.10 -2.84 18.86
CA PRO A 151 9.82 -4.02 19.34
C PRO A 151 10.11 -5.08 18.27
N LEU A 152 9.66 -4.93 17.02
CA LEU A 152 9.76 -5.97 15.99
C LEU A 152 11.12 -6.01 15.28
N ARG A 153 11.94 -4.96 15.41
CA ARG A 153 13.26 -4.89 14.76
C ARG A 153 14.15 -6.10 15.06
N ALA A 154 14.08 -6.63 16.27
CA ALA A 154 14.88 -7.78 16.71
C ALA A 154 14.36 -9.13 16.23
N ARG A 155 13.09 -9.21 15.77
CA ARG A 155 12.45 -10.46 15.34
C ARG A 155 12.81 -10.80 13.88
N LYS A 156 14.04 -11.30 13.67
CA LYS A 156 14.61 -11.53 12.33
C LYS A 156 13.73 -12.42 11.43
N ALA A 157 13.23 -13.55 11.95
CA ALA A 157 12.40 -14.48 11.18
C ALA A 157 11.09 -13.84 10.72
N LEU A 158 10.39 -13.12 11.61
CA LEU A 158 9.13 -12.44 11.29
C LEU A 158 9.36 -11.32 10.27
N ARG A 159 10.46 -10.58 10.40
CA ARG A 159 10.87 -9.56 9.43
C ARG A 159 11.14 -10.15 8.06
N LEU A 160 11.86 -11.28 8.00
CA LEU A 160 12.11 -11.98 6.73
C LEU A 160 10.82 -12.49 6.10
N ALA A 161 9.95 -13.13 6.88
CA ALA A 161 8.64 -13.61 6.41
C ALA A 161 7.77 -12.47 5.85
N SER A 162 7.70 -11.34 6.55
CA SER A 162 7.01 -10.15 6.08
C SER A 162 7.64 -9.59 4.79
N PHE A 163 8.97 -9.56 4.69
CA PHE A 163 9.66 -9.09 3.49
C PHE A 163 9.36 -9.97 2.27
N VAL A 164 9.43 -11.30 2.45
CA VAL A 164 9.08 -12.26 1.39
C VAL A 164 7.63 -12.09 0.96
N LEU A 165 6.70 -11.94 1.92
CA LEU A 165 5.30 -11.68 1.59
C LEU A 165 5.11 -10.39 0.79
N VAL A 166 5.78 -9.30 1.17
CA VAL A 166 5.74 -8.03 0.43
C VAL A 166 6.27 -8.19 -0.99
N LEU A 167 7.37 -8.92 -1.18
CA LEU A 167 7.87 -9.24 -2.52
C LEU A 167 6.85 -10.01 -3.35
N LEU A 168 6.20 -11.01 -2.76
CA LEU A 168 5.16 -11.80 -3.44
C LEU A 168 3.92 -10.95 -3.76
N ILE A 169 3.51 -10.04 -2.88
CA ILE A 169 2.45 -9.07 -3.15
C ILE A 169 2.84 -8.18 -4.34
N CYS A 170 4.03 -7.58 -4.32
CA CYS A 170 4.50 -6.73 -5.42
C CYS A 170 4.57 -7.51 -6.74
N LEU A 171 5.15 -8.71 -6.76
CA LEU A 171 5.20 -9.55 -7.95
C LEU A 171 3.82 -9.96 -8.45
N SER A 172 2.87 -10.20 -7.53
CA SER A 172 1.51 -10.57 -7.90
C SER A 172 0.82 -9.47 -8.73
N THR A 173 1.09 -8.20 -8.47
CA THR A 173 0.50 -7.10 -9.24
C THR A 173 0.87 -7.15 -10.72
N LEU A 174 2.09 -7.59 -11.03
CA LEU A 174 2.56 -7.79 -12.41
C LEU A 174 2.02 -9.08 -13.02
N LEU A 175 2.06 -10.19 -12.25
CA LEU A 175 1.72 -11.53 -12.74
C LEU A 175 0.22 -11.75 -12.90
N VAL A 176 -0.62 -11.00 -12.17
CA VAL A 176 -2.08 -10.94 -12.43
C VAL A 176 -2.46 -9.76 -13.33
N LYS A 177 -1.46 -9.10 -13.97
CA LYS A 177 -1.70 -8.02 -14.94
C LYS A 177 -2.59 -6.88 -14.40
N GLN A 178 -2.37 -6.48 -13.15
CA GLN A 178 -3.04 -5.32 -12.53
C GLN A 178 -2.21 -4.05 -12.63
N HIS A 179 -0.89 -4.17 -12.76
CA HIS A 179 0.04 -3.05 -12.83
C HIS A 179 1.14 -3.29 -13.87
N SER A 180 1.69 -2.20 -14.39
CA SER A 180 2.94 -2.18 -15.15
C SER A 180 4.15 -2.24 -14.20
N ALA A 181 5.28 -2.65 -14.73
CA ALA A 181 6.56 -2.57 -14.01
C ALA A 181 6.92 -1.13 -13.60
N ALA A 182 6.50 -0.12 -14.38
CA ALA A 182 6.66 1.29 -14.00
C ALA A 182 5.90 1.64 -12.72
N ASP A 183 4.66 1.15 -12.57
CA ASP A 183 3.81 1.42 -11.41
C ASP A 183 4.41 0.82 -10.14
N LEU A 184 4.92 -0.43 -10.25
CA LEU A 184 5.59 -1.12 -9.15
C LEU A 184 6.81 -0.36 -8.69
N ILE A 185 7.71 0.03 -9.63
CA ILE A 185 8.94 0.76 -9.31
C ILE A 185 8.61 2.09 -8.62
N ALA A 186 7.65 2.85 -9.17
CA ALA A 186 7.23 4.12 -8.60
C ALA A 186 6.61 3.95 -7.20
N GLY A 187 5.74 2.95 -7.00
CA GLY A 187 5.16 2.63 -5.69
C GLY A 187 6.21 2.25 -4.65
N CYS A 188 7.18 1.41 -5.03
CA CYS A 188 8.29 1.04 -4.16
C CYS A 188 9.21 2.24 -3.82
N ALA A 189 9.54 3.08 -4.80
CA ALA A 189 10.34 4.29 -4.59
C ALA A 189 9.63 5.26 -3.64
N LEU A 190 8.33 5.46 -3.83
CA LEU A 190 7.50 6.27 -2.94
C LEU A 190 7.49 5.71 -1.50
N ALA A 191 7.41 4.38 -1.33
CA ALA A 191 7.45 3.73 -0.02
C ALA A 191 8.77 4.00 0.73
N VAL A 192 9.90 3.92 0.03
CA VAL A 192 11.21 4.23 0.60
C VAL A 192 11.31 5.71 0.98
N ALA A 193 10.85 6.61 0.12
CA ALA A 193 10.84 8.04 0.37
C ALA A 193 9.95 8.41 1.58
N ALA A 194 8.72 7.90 1.64
CA ALA A 194 7.79 8.13 2.73
C ALA A 194 8.30 7.57 4.07
N HIS A 195 8.90 6.38 4.06
CA HIS A 195 9.56 5.81 5.24
C HIS A 195 10.70 6.69 5.74
N SER A 196 11.57 7.15 4.85
CA SER A 196 12.72 8.00 5.17
C SER A 196 12.28 9.33 5.77
N LEU A 197 11.30 9.99 5.12
CA LEU A 197 10.72 11.26 5.60
C LEU A 197 10.07 11.08 6.97
N THR A 198 9.25 10.06 7.14
CA THR A 198 8.58 9.78 8.41
C THR A 198 9.60 9.52 9.52
N THR A 199 10.63 8.75 9.24
CA THR A 199 11.71 8.47 10.21
C THR A 199 12.41 9.75 10.62
N TYR A 200 12.75 10.62 9.67
CA TYR A 200 13.38 11.92 9.94
C TYR A 200 12.50 12.83 10.81
N LEU A 201 11.22 12.98 10.47
CA LEU A 201 10.29 13.84 11.20
C LEU A 201 10.06 13.37 12.64
N PHE A 202 9.92 12.06 12.84
CA PHE A 202 9.73 11.50 14.18
C PHE A 202 11.00 11.51 15.03
N SER A 203 12.20 11.42 14.44
CA SER A 203 13.46 11.58 15.16
C SER A 203 13.66 13.01 15.64
N LYS A 204 13.38 14.00 14.78
CA LYS A 204 13.50 15.42 15.13
C LYS A 204 12.56 15.83 16.28
N ARG A 205 11.32 15.32 16.28
CA ARG A 205 10.38 15.56 17.38
C ARG A 205 10.87 15.04 18.73
N ARG A 206 11.57 13.90 18.72
CA ARG A 206 12.11 13.29 19.94
C ARG A 206 13.25 14.13 20.52
N SER A 207 14.19 14.59 19.71
CA SER A 207 15.29 15.44 20.17
C SER A 207 14.80 16.79 20.72
N HIS A 208 13.77 17.40 20.14
CA HIS A 208 13.20 18.64 20.70
C HIS A 208 12.52 18.43 22.06
N HIS A 209 11.91 17.28 22.29
CA HIS A 209 11.25 17.00 23.58
C HIS A 209 12.28 16.77 24.70
N ASP A 210 13.41 16.14 24.38
CA ASP A 210 14.48 15.87 25.33
C ASP A 210 15.23 17.17 25.76
N HIS A 211 15.27 18.20 24.89
CA HIS A 211 15.87 19.50 25.20
C HIS A 211 14.95 20.48 25.96
N THR A 212 13.64 20.24 25.97
CA THR A 212 12.68 21.10 26.70
C THR A 212 12.34 20.58 28.11
N THR A 213 12.86 19.44 28.50
CA THR A 213 12.66 18.81 29.80
C THR A 213 13.90 18.84 30.71
N VAL A 214 14.94 19.57 30.32
CA VAL A 214 16.13 19.92 31.12
C VAL A 214 16.02 21.39 31.54
#